data_cdcc676f53fb816136f67b37eddff871
#
_entry.id   cdcc676f53fb816136f67b37eddff871
#
_cell.length_a   1.000
_cell.length_b   1.000
_cell.length_c   1.000
_cell.angle_alpha   90.00
_cell.angle_beta   90.00
_cell.angle_gamma   90.00
#
_symmetry.space_group_name_H-M   'P 1'
#
loop_
_entity.id
_entity.type
_entity.pdbx_description
1 polymer ?
#
loop_
_entity_poly.entity_id
_entity_poly.type
_entity_poly.pdbx_seq_one_letter_code
_entity_poly.pdbx_strand_id
1 'polypeptide(L)'
;MSIFLRFIPMIRYFISNLSNLSIPKTVLIFIGALLLLINNSGYSIENFKILQTNTIIDESGFIHLFGEIKNISPESQYGIAVYANFYDKKGQNIGNGSGIVTARSLNTGQVSPFEIIFLDKDKSKQFSDYSLNFTSKSGSHKADSVNIISSKSRPDIFGYYYVSGRISNMGNETATNVLAIASFFDNNGKIIGLSSAIAEPANITSHSAASFTIVMDDKLQSSKIKDYSLIADSDQYTSK
;
A
#
# COMPACT_ATOMS: atom_id res chain seq x y z
N MET A 1 10.13 12.39 -10.68
CA MET A 1 10.30 13.75 -11.24
C MET A 1 10.60 13.75 -12.75
N SER A 2 10.19 12.77 -13.52
CA SER A 2 10.59 12.68 -14.95
C SER A 2 9.44 12.63 -15.97
N ILE A 3 8.20 12.38 -15.56
CA ILE A 3 7.07 12.29 -16.53
C ILE A 3 6.36 13.64 -16.72
N PHE A 4 6.30 14.48 -15.71
CA PHE A 4 5.68 15.81 -15.82
C PHE A 4 6.41 16.77 -16.76
N LEU A 5 7.73 16.64 -16.92
CA LEU A 5 8.54 17.47 -17.82
C LEU A 5 8.36 17.14 -19.31
N ARG A 6 7.79 15.99 -19.69
CA ARG A 6 7.57 15.62 -21.11
C ARG A 6 6.24 16.13 -21.67
N PHE A 7 5.26 16.47 -20.86
CA PHE A 7 3.95 16.96 -21.32
C PHE A 7 3.88 18.50 -21.48
N ILE A 8 4.74 19.25 -20.80
CA ILE A 8 4.77 20.71 -20.89
C ILE A 8 5.03 21.23 -22.32
N PRO A 9 5.94 20.64 -23.14
CA PRO A 9 6.13 21.08 -24.52
C PRO A 9 4.91 20.81 -25.40
N MET A 10 4.23 19.70 -25.18
CA MET A 10 3.06 19.30 -25.97
C MET A 10 1.85 20.18 -25.68
N ILE A 11 1.64 20.56 -24.42
CA ILE A 11 0.59 21.51 -24.02
C ILE A 11 0.90 22.91 -24.56
N ARG A 12 2.15 23.38 -24.54
CA ARG A 12 2.54 24.66 -25.15
C ARG A 12 2.36 24.66 -26.67
N TYR A 13 2.67 23.56 -27.34
CA TYR A 13 2.44 23.42 -28.78
C TYR A 13 0.94 23.46 -29.12
N PHE A 14 0.10 22.84 -28.32
CA PHE A 14 -1.36 22.87 -28.49
C PHE A 14 -1.95 24.26 -28.26
N ILE A 15 -1.51 24.97 -27.22
CA ILE A 15 -1.98 26.32 -26.89
C ILE A 15 -1.51 27.34 -27.93
N SER A 16 -0.29 27.21 -28.47
CA SER A 16 0.22 28.13 -29.51
C SER A 16 -0.51 28.00 -30.86
N ASN A 17 -1.07 26.81 -31.13
CA ASN A 17 -1.87 26.60 -32.35
C ASN A 17 -3.34 27.01 -32.19
N LEU A 18 -3.84 27.13 -30.99
CA LEU A 18 -5.21 27.60 -30.70
C LEU A 18 -5.37 29.12 -30.91
N SER A 19 -4.27 29.89 -30.84
CA SER A 19 -4.31 31.34 -31.06
C SER A 19 -4.62 31.76 -32.50
N ASN A 20 -4.53 30.85 -33.45
CA ASN A 20 -4.79 31.09 -34.87
C ASN A 20 -6.17 30.60 -35.35
N LEU A 21 -6.98 29.98 -34.48
CA LEU A 21 -8.38 29.65 -34.77
C LEU A 21 -9.30 30.65 -34.11
N SER A 22 -10.21 31.25 -34.87
CA SER A 22 -11.30 32.07 -34.31
C SER A 22 -12.36 31.21 -33.65
N ILE A 23 -11.99 30.66 -32.45
CA ILE A 23 -12.91 29.84 -31.64
C ILE A 23 -13.82 30.79 -30.87
N PRO A 24 -15.16 30.64 -30.94
CA PRO A 24 -16.07 31.45 -30.13
C PRO A 24 -15.77 31.30 -28.66
N LYS A 25 -15.80 32.41 -27.89
CA LYS A 25 -15.53 32.42 -26.43
C LYS A 25 -16.34 31.39 -25.64
N THR A 26 -17.54 31.05 -26.12
CA THR A 26 -18.38 29.99 -25.59
C THR A 26 -17.76 28.58 -25.67
N VAL A 27 -17.01 28.26 -26.72
CA VAL A 27 -16.32 26.96 -26.88
C VAL A 27 -15.13 26.86 -25.94
N LEU A 28 -14.41 27.97 -25.71
CA LEU A 28 -13.31 28.00 -24.74
C LEU A 28 -13.81 27.77 -23.29
N ILE A 29 -14.99 28.28 -22.95
CA ILE A 29 -15.61 28.04 -21.63
C ILE A 29 -16.01 26.57 -21.48
N PHE A 30 -16.52 25.93 -22.53
CA PHE A 30 -16.85 24.51 -22.50
C PHE A 30 -15.63 23.59 -22.40
N ILE A 31 -14.52 23.94 -23.05
CA ILE A 31 -13.26 23.17 -22.93
C ILE A 31 -12.66 23.36 -21.53
N GLY A 32 -12.73 24.57 -20.96
CA GLY A 32 -12.30 24.84 -19.58
C GLY A 32 -13.16 24.10 -18.55
N ALA A 33 -14.49 24.06 -18.75
CA ALA A 33 -15.40 23.33 -17.87
C ALA A 33 -15.24 21.81 -18.02
N LEU A 34 -14.95 21.29 -19.21
CA LEU A 34 -14.67 19.87 -19.42
C LEU A 34 -13.35 19.44 -18.78
N LEU A 35 -12.31 20.28 -18.80
CA LEU A 35 -11.05 20.04 -18.10
C LEU A 35 -11.21 20.06 -16.56
N LEU A 36 -12.15 20.85 -16.04
CA LEU A 36 -12.49 20.87 -14.61
C LEU A 36 -13.33 19.65 -14.17
N LEU A 37 -14.07 19.02 -15.08
CA LEU A 37 -14.87 17.82 -14.79
C LEU A 37 -14.03 16.53 -14.80
N ILE A 38 -12.84 16.54 -15.40
CA ILE A 38 -11.91 15.37 -15.42
C ILE A 38 -11.18 15.19 -14.07
N ASN A 39 -11.22 16.19 -13.18
CA ASN A 39 -10.50 16.17 -11.89
C ASN A 39 -11.25 15.50 -10.72
N ASN A 40 -12.33 14.75 -10.96
CA ASN A 40 -13.10 14.09 -9.90
C ASN A 40 -13.07 12.56 -9.92
N SER A 41 -12.13 11.94 -10.59
CA SER A 41 -11.83 10.52 -10.36
C SER A 41 -10.62 10.44 -9.43
N GLY A 42 -10.88 10.08 -8.17
CA GLY A 42 -9.94 10.08 -7.04
C GLY A 42 -8.77 9.11 -7.16
N TYR A 43 -7.92 9.27 -8.17
CA TYR A 43 -6.63 8.60 -8.27
C TYR A 43 -5.55 9.56 -7.78
N SER A 44 -5.13 9.42 -6.53
CA SER A 44 -4.13 10.30 -5.94
C SER A 44 -2.88 9.52 -5.55
N ILE A 45 -1.90 9.45 -6.45
CA ILE A 45 -0.51 9.13 -6.08
C ILE A 45 0.07 10.24 -5.18
N GLU A 46 -0.54 11.42 -5.15
CA GLU A 46 -0.08 12.57 -4.40
C GLU A 46 -0.10 12.38 -2.88
N ASN A 47 -0.98 11.52 -2.36
CA ASN A 47 -1.10 11.27 -0.93
C ASN A 47 -0.12 10.22 -0.40
N PHE A 48 0.48 9.41 -1.28
CA PHE A 48 1.31 8.28 -0.88
C PHE A 48 2.67 8.30 -1.55
N LYS A 49 3.69 7.96 -0.76
CA LYS A 49 5.03 7.62 -1.26
C LYS A 49 5.20 6.12 -1.21
N ILE A 50 5.48 5.50 -2.35
CA ILE A 50 5.93 4.11 -2.41
C ILE A 50 7.36 4.07 -1.87
N LEU A 51 7.60 3.31 -0.82
CA LEU A 51 8.92 3.15 -0.21
C LEU A 51 9.71 2.08 -0.96
N GLN A 52 9.07 0.96 -1.22
CA GLN A 52 9.63 -0.14 -1.98
C GLN A 52 8.53 -1.02 -2.55
N THR A 53 8.89 -1.81 -3.54
CA THR A 53 8.07 -2.88 -4.11
C THR A 53 8.94 -4.03 -4.55
N ASN A 54 8.38 -5.23 -4.58
CA ASN A 54 9.02 -6.42 -5.10
C ASN A 54 7.96 -7.34 -5.71
N THR A 55 8.30 -8.03 -6.80
CA THR A 55 7.44 -9.02 -7.44
C THR A 55 8.05 -10.41 -7.30
N ILE A 56 7.20 -11.37 -6.96
CA ILE A 56 7.57 -12.77 -6.82
C ILE A 56 6.57 -13.58 -7.64
N ILE A 57 7.06 -14.56 -8.39
CA ILE A 57 6.19 -15.56 -9.04
C ILE A 57 6.20 -16.79 -8.15
N ASP A 58 5.02 -17.20 -7.68
CA ASP A 58 4.86 -18.36 -6.83
C ASP A 58 4.95 -19.69 -7.62
N GLU A 59 4.91 -20.81 -6.92
CA GLU A 59 4.96 -22.16 -7.53
C GLU A 59 3.78 -22.44 -8.49
N SER A 60 2.65 -21.77 -8.31
CA SER A 60 1.47 -21.87 -9.16
C SER A 60 1.60 -21.01 -10.43
N GLY A 61 2.61 -20.13 -10.49
CA GLY A 61 2.86 -19.21 -11.59
C GLY A 61 2.09 -17.89 -11.48
N PHE A 62 1.57 -17.54 -10.30
CA PHE A 62 0.95 -16.23 -10.05
C PHE A 62 1.97 -15.19 -9.62
N ILE A 63 1.72 -13.91 -9.99
CA ILE A 63 2.57 -12.81 -9.56
C ILE A 63 2.02 -12.26 -8.25
N HIS A 64 2.86 -12.22 -7.22
CA HIS A 64 2.66 -11.49 -5.99
C HIS A 64 3.47 -10.18 -6.06
N LEU A 65 2.78 -9.05 -6.06
CA LEU A 65 3.39 -7.73 -5.99
C LEU A 65 3.24 -7.21 -4.55
N PHE A 66 4.32 -7.30 -3.78
CA PHE A 66 4.41 -6.75 -2.44
C PHE A 66 4.93 -5.32 -2.49
N GLY A 67 4.51 -4.50 -1.55
CA GLY A 67 5.05 -3.16 -1.39
C GLY A 67 4.76 -2.55 -0.03
N GLU A 68 5.41 -1.42 0.23
CA GLU A 68 5.15 -0.56 1.37
C GLU A 68 4.88 0.86 0.89
N ILE A 69 3.84 1.46 1.44
CA ILE A 69 3.49 2.86 1.20
C ILE A 69 3.56 3.66 2.48
N LYS A 70 3.90 4.93 2.35
CA LYS A 70 3.86 5.94 3.41
C LYS A 70 2.83 7.00 3.06
N ASN A 71 1.93 7.32 4.00
CA ASN A 71 1.08 8.48 3.85
C ASN A 71 1.92 9.77 3.98
N ILE A 72 1.97 10.56 2.92
CA ILE A 72 2.67 11.86 2.87
C ILE A 72 1.72 13.05 2.82
N SER A 73 0.41 12.79 2.81
CA SER A 73 -0.60 13.84 2.88
C SER A 73 -0.68 14.44 4.30
N PRO A 74 -1.19 15.65 4.46
CA PRO A 74 -1.38 16.26 5.78
C PRO A 74 -2.53 15.62 6.58
N GLU A 75 -3.35 14.78 5.97
CA GLU A 75 -4.53 14.17 6.55
C GLU A 75 -4.37 12.66 6.68
N SER A 76 -5.08 12.08 7.65
CA SER A 76 -5.19 10.63 7.75
C SER A 76 -5.95 10.06 6.56
N GLN A 77 -5.49 8.93 6.04
CA GLN A 77 -6.08 8.24 4.89
C GLN A 77 -6.70 6.93 5.34
N TYR A 78 -7.91 6.64 4.85
CA TYR A 78 -8.72 5.45 5.20
C TYR A 78 -9.16 4.70 3.95
N GLY A 79 -9.43 3.39 4.11
CA GLY A 79 -9.93 2.56 3.03
C GLY A 79 -9.03 2.60 1.81
N ILE A 80 -7.72 2.49 2.05
CA ILE A 80 -6.70 2.64 1.03
C ILE A 80 -6.69 1.39 0.16
N ALA A 81 -7.11 1.54 -1.10
CA ALA A 81 -7.01 0.49 -2.10
C ALA A 81 -5.86 0.79 -3.06
N VAL A 82 -5.19 -0.27 -3.49
CA VAL A 82 -4.08 -0.22 -4.43
C VAL A 82 -4.43 -1.02 -5.69
N TYR A 83 -4.11 -0.47 -6.85
CA TYR A 83 -4.37 -1.05 -8.16
C TYR A 83 -3.07 -1.15 -8.94
N ALA A 84 -2.86 -2.28 -9.61
CA ALA A 84 -1.75 -2.49 -10.52
C ALA A 84 -2.24 -2.79 -11.92
N ASN A 85 -1.55 -2.21 -12.93
CA ASN A 85 -1.59 -2.70 -14.29
C ASN A 85 -0.27 -3.40 -14.57
N PHE A 86 -0.32 -4.60 -15.14
CA PHE A 86 0.85 -5.41 -15.48
C PHE A 86 1.12 -5.34 -16.98
N TYR A 87 2.39 -5.29 -17.36
CA TYR A 87 2.82 -5.10 -18.74
C TYR A 87 3.85 -6.14 -19.17
N ASP A 88 3.83 -6.46 -20.45
CA ASP A 88 4.87 -7.28 -21.10
C ASP A 88 6.10 -6.43 -21.49
N LYS A 89 7.13 -7.08 -22.06
CA LYS A 89 8.35 -6.43 -22.55
C LYS A 89 8.12 -5.40 -23.65
N LYS A 90 6.96 -5.42 -24.32
CA LYS A 90 6.60 -4.47 -25.38
C LYS A 90 5.78 -3.30 -24.82
N GLY A 91 5.51 -3.29 -23.49
CA GLY A 91 4.66 -2.32 -22.84
C GLY A 91 3.16 -2.55 -23.08
N GLN A 92 2.75 -3.72 -23.57
CA GLN A 92 1.35 -4.07 -23.72
C GLN A 92 0.79 -4.49 -22.37
N ASN A 93 -0.40 -3.98 -22.02
CA ASN A 93 -1.09 -4.38 -20.80
C ASN A 93 -1.54 -5.85 -20.91
N ILE A 94 -1.05 -6.67 -19.98
CA ILE A 94 -1.39 -8.10 -19.89
C ILE A 94 -2.48 -8.38 -18.84
N GLY A 95 -2.86 -7.37 -18.06
CA GLY A 95 -3.93 -7.47 -17.09
C GLY A 95 -3.77 -6.51 -15.92
N ASN A 96 -4.68 -6.60 -14.98
CA ASN A 96 -4.68 -5.76 -13.78
C ASN A 96 -4.95 -6.61 -12.53
N GLY A 97 -4.60 -6.05 -11.39
CA GLY A 97 -4.89 -6.58 -10.07
C GLY A 97 -5.20 -5.45 -9.10
N SER A 98 -5.79 -5.81 -7.97
CA SER A 98 -6.04 -4.87 -6.90
C SER A 98 -5.84 -5.53 -5.54
N GLY A 99 -5.52 -4.70 -4.56
CA GLY A 99 -5.39 -5.10 -3.16
C GLY A 99 -5.80 -3.95 -2.24
N ILE A 100 -5.81 -4.24 -0.96
CA ILE A 100 -5.98 -3.23 0.08
C ILE A 100 -4.68 -3.11 0.87
N VAL A 101 -4.41 -1.92 1.38
CA VAL A 101 -3.34 -1.71 2.35
C VAL A 101 -3.75 -2.36 3.66
N THR A 102 -2.83 -3.07 4.31
CA THR A 102 -3.15 -3.93 5.44
C THR A 102 -3.63 -3.14 6.66
N ALA A 103 -3.06 -1.97 6.92
CA ALA A 103 -3.59 -1.07 7.95
C ALA A 103 -4.89 -0.41 7.49
N ARG A 104 -5.88 -0.32 8.38
CA ARG A 104 -7.20 0.28 8.09
C ARG A 104 -7.13 1.77 7.82
N SER A 105 -6.14 2.42 8.43
CA SER A 105 -5.87 3.84 8.23
C SER A 105 -4.39 4.15 8.42
N LEU A 106 -3.93 5.21 7.76
CA LEU A 106 -2.57 5.73 7.92
C LEU A 106 -2.63 7.21 8.26
N ASN A 107 -2.14 7.59 9.43
CA ASN A 107 -1.85 8.99 9.74
C ASN A 107 -0.67 9.50 8.91
N THR A 108 -0.50 10.79 8.82
CA THR A 108 0.64 11.42 8.15
C THR A 108 1.96 10.81 8.65
N GLY A 109 2.76 10.35 7.72
CA GLY A 109 4.07 9.75 8.01
C GLY A 109 4.04 8.26 8.34
N GLN A 110 2.88 7.64 8.56
CA GLN A 110 2.76 6.22 8.84
C GLN A 110 2.94 5.38 7.58
N VAL A 111 3.41 4.15 7.78
CA VAL A 111 3.72 3.17 6.73
C VAL A 111 2.85 1.95 6.89
N SER A 112 2.45 1.33 5.78
CA SER A 112 1.82 0.01 5.80
C SER A 112 2.19 -0.79 4.56
N PRO A 113 2.31 -2.12 4.69
CA PRO A 113 2.46 -3.00 3.55
C PRO A 113 1.15 -3.21 2.80
N PHE A 114 1.29 -3.64 1.55
CA PHE A 114 0.21 -4.13 0.69
C PHE A 114 0.67 -5.29 -0.17
N GLU A 115 -0.29 -6.04 -0.65
CA GLU A 115 -0.09 -7.10 -1.63
C GLU A 115 -1.14 -7.02 -2.72
N ILE A 116 -0.71 -7.26 -3.97
CA ILE A 116 -1.58 -7.47 -5.12
C ILE A 116 -1.21 -8.81 -5.75
N ILE A 117 -2.21 -9.66 -5.99
CA ILE A 117 -2.00 -10.95 -6.65
C ILE A 117 -2.56 -10.86 -8.07
N PHE A 118 -1.75 -11.25 -9.07
CA PHE A 118 -2.17 -11.40 -10.45
C PHE A 118 -2.34 -12.88 -10.77
N LEU A 119 -3.61 -13.31 -10.92
CA LEU A 119 -4.04 -14.71 -10.96
C LEU A 119 -4.09 -15.31 -12.37
N ASP A 120 -3.33 -14.80 -13.34
CA ASP A 120 -3.24 -15.34 -14.69
C ASP A 120 -1.83 -15.86 -14.95
N LYS A 121 -1.60 -17.15 -14.68
CA LYS A 121 -0.29 -17.79 -14.80
C LYS A 121 0.29 -17.79 -16.22
N ASP A 122 -0.55 -17.78 -17.26
CA ASP A 122 -0.05 -17.78 -18.64
C ASP A 122 0.42 -16.39 -19.06
N LYS A 123 -0.28 -15.35 -18.64
CA LYS A 123 0.14 -13.97 -18.84
C LYS A 123 1.29 -13.59 -17.90
N SER A 124 1.37 -14.16 -16.69
CA SER A 124 2.48 -13.96 -15.77
C SER A 124 3.84 -14.30 -16.39
N LYS A 125 3.90 -15.27 -17.30
CA LYS A 125 5.13 -15.62 -18.05
C LYS A 125 5.63 -14.50 -18.97
N GLN A 126 4.75 -13.56 -19.33
CA GLN A 126 5.05 -12.43 -20.21
C GLN A 126 5.37 -11.16 -19.42
N PHE A 127 5.18 -11.19 -18.09
CA PHE A 127 5.36 -10.06 -17.21
C PHE A 127 6.75 -9.45 -17.31
N SER A 128 6.81 -8.12 -17.34
CA SER A 128 8.05 -7.36 -17.38
C SER A 128 8.02 -6.13 -16.47
N ASP A 129 6.87 -5.47 -16.36
CA ASP A 129 6.74 -4.20 -15.64
C ASP A 129 5.31 -4.00 -15.12
N TYR A 130 5.12 -3.05 -14.23
CA TYR A 130 3.81 -2.68 -13.68
C TYR A 130 3.72 -1.17 -13.40
N SER A 131 2.50 -0.67 -13.30
CA SER A 131 2.19 0.65 -12.74
C SER A 131 1.22 0.53 -11.58
N LEU A 132 1.34 1.43 -10.60
CA LEU A 132 0.50 1.46 -9.42
C LEU A 132 -0.33 2.74 -9.35
N ASN A 133 -1.57 2.60 -8.88
CA ASN A 133 -2.46 3.69 -8.51
C ASN A 133 -3.09 3.40 -7.16
N PHE A 134 -3.45 4.45 -6.43
CA PHE A 134 -4.06 4.36 -5.09
C PHE A 134 -5.35 5.16 -5.05
N THR A 135 -6.31 4.66 -4.27
CA THR A 135 -7.50 5.41 -3.87
C THR A 135 -7.62 5.39 -2.36
N SER A 136 -8.12 6.46 -1.77
CA SER A 136 -8.35 6.57 -0.34
C SER A 136 -9.41 7.63 -0.05
N LYS A 137 -9.81 7.70 1.22
CA LYS A 137 -10.63 8.77 1.77
C LYS A 137 -9.82 9.48 2.85
N SER A 138 -9.83 10.80 2.83
CA SER A 138 -9.28 11.61 3.92
C SER A 138 -10.22 11.63 5.12
N GLY A 139 -9.67 11.73 6.31
CA GLY A 139 -10.45 11.82 7.54
C GLY A 139 -9.65 12.35 8.72
N SER A 140 -10.27 12.32 9.88
CA SER A 140 -9.66 12.81 11.11
C SER A 140 -8.47 11.95 11.54
N HIS A 141 -7.50 12.58 12.18
CA HIS A 141 -6.36 11.89 12.78
C HIS A 141 -6.82 10.88 13.83
N LYS A 142 -6.29 9.65 13.77
CA LYS A 142 -6.44 8.64 14.82
C LYS A 142 -5.29 8.78 15.81
N ALA A 143 -5.60 8.66 17.09
CA ALA A 143 -4.55 8.68 18.11
C ALA A 143 -3.56 7.52 17.93
N ASP A 144 -2.27 7.81 18.07
CA ASP A 144 -1.19 6.81 17.99
C ASP A 144 -1.00 6.15 19.38
N SER A 145 -1.94 5.31 19.78
CA SER A 145 -1.99 4.80 21.16
C SER A 145 -1.71 3.30 21.27
N VAL A 146 -1.77 2.54 20.18
CA VAL A 146 -1.37 1.14 20.18
C VAL A 146 0.05 0.99 19.65
N ASN A 147 0.92 0.33 20.42
CA ASN A 147 2.34 0.22 20.09
C ASN A 147 2.86 -1.19 20.33
N ILE A 148 3.71 -1.68 19.42
CA ILE A 148 4.49 -2.89 19.65
C ILE A 148 5.54 -2.60 20.71
N ILE A 149 5.49 -3.30 21.85
CA ILE A 149 6.43 -3.10 22.97
C ILE A 149 7.50 -4.17 23.07
N SER A 150 7.29 -5.31 22.44
CA SER A 150 8.29 -6.37 22.30
C SER A 150 7.96 -7.30 21.16
N SER A 151 8.98 -7.88 20.53
CA SER A 151 8.82 -8.96 19.57
C SER A 151 10.02 -9.87 19.55
N LYS A 152 9.80 -11.10 19.12
CA LYS A 152 10.82 -12.10 18.78
C LYS A 152 10.33 -12.94 17.62
N SER A 153 11.26 -13.42 16.83
CA SER A 153 10.94 -14.30 15.71
C SER A 153 11.68 -15.61 15.77
N ARG A 154 11.13 -16.62 15.11
CA ARG A 154 11.79 -17.91 14.93
C ARG A 154 11.22 -18.64 13.71
N PRO A 155 12.07 -19.30 12.91
CA PRO A 155 11.60 -20.37 12.03
C PRO A 155 11.24 -21.62 12.85
N ASP A 156 10.42 -22.50 12.26
CA ASP A 156 10.20 -23.83 12.81
C ASP A 156 10.72 -24.94 11.88
N ILE A 157 10.65 -26.16 12.35
CA ILE A 157 11.13 -27.34 11.61
C ILE A 157 10.24 -27.70 10.41
N PHE A 158 9.04 -27.15 10.32
CA PHE A 158 8.09 -27.39 9.22
C PHE A 158 8.21 -26.34 8.12
N GLY A 159 9.08 -25.33 8.29
CA GLY A 159 9.33 -24.28 7.33
C GLY A 159 8.44 -23.04 7.49
N TYR A 160 7.73 -22.91 8.60
CA TYR A 160 7.00 -21.69 8.95
C TYR A 160 7.89 -20.69 9.68
N TYR A 161 7.56 -19.40 9.54
CA TYR A 161 8.25 -18.34 10.29
C TYR A 161 7.26 -17.61 11.20
N TYR A 162 7.57 -17.58 12.47
CA TYR A 162 6.73 -17.00 13.51
C TYR A 162 7.31 -15.68 14.00
N VAL A 163 6.45 -14.68 14.17
CA VAL A 163 6.76 -13.44 14.91
C VAL A 163 5.76 -13.30 16.05
N SER A 164 6.24 -13.43 17.28
CA SER A 164 5.40 -13.29 18.47
C SER A 164 5.83 -12.06 19.27
N GLY A 165 4.89 -11.40 19.93
CA GLY A 165 5.19 -10.21 20.69
C GLY A 165 4.04 -9.71 21.54
N ARG A 166 4.16 -8.46 22.01
CA ARG A 166 3.14 -7.78 22.80
C ARG A 166 2.84 -6.40 22.22
N ILE A 167 1.57 -6.03 22.27
CA ILE A 167 1.03 -4.72 21.90
C ILE A 167 0.49 -4.07 23.17
N SER A 168 0.84 -2.81 23.39
CA SER A 168 0.33 -1.99 24.50
C SER A 168 -0.67 -0.98 23.95
N ASN A 169 -1.77 -0.78 24.66
CA ASN A 169 -2.65 0.36 24.48
C ASN A 169 -2.28 1.45 25.51
N MET A 170 -1.69 2.53 25.05
CA MET A 170 -1.31 3.70 25.85
C MET A 170 -2.42 4.76 25.92
N GLY A 171 -3.54 4.54 25.22
CA GLY A 171 -4.69 5.44 25.22
C GLY A 171 -5.59 5.28 26.44
N ASN A 172 -6.49 6.25 26.63
CA ASN A 172 -7.45 6.28 27.74
C ASN A 172 -8.72 5.46 27.47
N GLU A 173 -8.92 4.99 26.25
CA GLU A 173 -10.06 4.18 25.85
C GLU A 173 -9.62 2.77 25.47
N THR A 174 -10.57 1.83 25.45
CA THR A 174 -10.29 0.47 24.96
C THR A 174 -10.00 0.49 23.47
N ALA A 175 -8.84 0.02 23.06
CA ALA A 175 -8.53 -0.26 21.65
C ALA A 175 -9.25 -1.53 21.22
N THR A 176 -10.03 -1.46 20.16
CA THR A 176 -10.81 -2.61 19.66
C THR A 176 -10.22 -3.17 18.37
N ASN A 177 -10.39 -4.48 18.19
CA ASN A 177 -9.91 -5.22 17.01
C ASN A 177 -8.43 -4.94 16.70
N VAL A 178 -7.59 -5.00 17.73
CA VAL A 178 -6.16 -4.68 17.60
C VAL A 178 -5.46 -5.71 16.71
N LEU A 179 -4.72 -5.21 15.73
CA LEU A 179 -4.03 -5.99 14.71
C LEU A 179 -2.52 -5.71 14.77
N ALA A 180 -1.73 -6.77 14.82
CA ALA A 180 -0.29 -6.70 14.52
C ALA A 180 -0.09 -7.02 13.04
N ILE A 181 0.71 -6.23 12.33
CA ILE A 181 1.00 -6.37 10.90
C ILE A 181 2.51 -6.45 10.74
N ALA A 182 2.99 -7.45 9.99
CA ALA A 182 4.40 -7.64 9.68
C ALA A 182 4.66 -7.48 8.19
N SER A 183 5.74 -6.76 7.85
CA SER A 183 6.42 -6.87 6.56
C SER A 183 7.65 -7.74 6.74
N PHE A 184 7.91 -8.65 5.82
CA PHE A 184 9.08 -9.54 5.84
C PHE A 184 10.06 -9.21 4.73
N PHE A 185 11.36 -9.25 5.04
CA PHE A 185 12.41 -8.85 4.11
C PHE A 185 13.44 -9.95 3.93
N ASP A 186 14.00 -10.02 2.71
CA ASP A 186 15.14 -10.88 2.39
C ASP A 186 16.48 -10.27 2.87
N ASN A 187 17.58 -10.96 2.57
CA ASN A 187 18.93 -10.50 2.91
C ASN A 187 19.40 -9.25 2.14
N ASN A 188 18.64 -8.81 1.13
CA ASN A 188 18.90 -7.58 0.39
C ASN A 188 17.98 -6.43 0.85
N GLY A 189 17.17 -6.65 1.88
CA GLY A 189 16.16 -5.71 2.36
C GLY A 189 14.94 -5.55 1.46
N LYS A 190 14.73 -6.46 0.51
CA LYS A 190 13.53 -6.46 -0.35
C LYS A 190 12.37 -7.08 0.40
N ILE A 191 11.20 -6.45 0.32
CA ILE A 191 9.96 -7.03 0.84
C ILE A 191 9.61 -8.29 0.06
N ILE A 192 9.39 -9.40 0.77
CA ILE A 192 9.09 -10.71 0.20
C ILE A 192 7.78 -11.30 0.71
N GLY A 193 7.10 -10.61 1.61
CA GLY A 193 5.83 -11.06 2.13
C GLY A 193 5.30 -10.13 3.21
N LEU A 194 4.05 -10.34 3.53
CA LEU A 194 3.38 -9.70 4.67
C LEU A 194 2.45 -10.72 5.34
N SER A 195 2.19 -10.50 6.60
CA SER A 195 1.19 -11.26 7.35
C SER A 195 0.68 -10.43 8.51
N SER A 196 -0.45 -10.80 9.07
CA SER A 196 -1.02 -10.10 10.23
C SER A 196 -1.72 -11.05 11.18
N ALA A 197 -1.88 -10.63 12.41
CA ALA A 197 -2.62 -11.36 13.43
C ALA A 197 -3.38 -10.42 14.35
N ILE A 198 -4.58 -10.83 14.74
CA ILE A 198 -5.34 -10.15 15.79
C ILE A 198 -4.66 -10.41 17.14
N ALA A 199 -4.57 -9.37 17.97
CA ALA A 199 -4.06 -9.48 19.34
C ALA A 199 -4.96 -10.36 20.22
N GLU A 200 -4.37 -10.98 21.23
CA GLU A 200 -5.08 -11.80 22.22
C GLU A 200 -4.86 -11.22 23.62
N PRO A 201 -5.93 -10.63 24.21
CA PRO A 201 -7.28 -10.42 23.69
C PRO A 201 -7.31 -9.37 22.54
N ALA A 202 -8.31 -9.49 21.62
CA ALA A 202 -8.49 -8.59 20.49
C ALA A 202 -8.76 -7.13 20.90
N ASN A 203 -9.40 -6.95 22.05
CA ASN A 203 -9.67 -5.63 22.63
C ASN A 203 -8.73 -5.42 23.81
N ILE A 204 -7.95 -4.35 23.75
CA ILE A 204 -6.97 -4.01 24.78
C ILE A 204 -7.49 -2.80 25.57
N THR A 205 -7.81 -3.01 26.85
CA THR A 205 -8.26 -1.93 27.74
C THR A 205 -7.18 -0.87 27.91
N SER A 206 -7.59 0.32 28.35
CA SER A 206 -6.68 1.44 28.62
C SER A 206 -5.49 1.00 29.48
N HIS A 207 -4.28 1.44 29.09
CA HIS A 207 -3.00 1.16 29.79
C HIS A 207 -2.68 -0.33 30.00
N SER A 208 -3.24 -1.20 29.16
CA SER A 208 -3.02 -2.65 29.21
C SER A 208 -2.28 -3.13 27.96
N ALA A 209 -1.94 -4.43 27.95
CA ALA A 209 -1.24 -5.03 26.82
C ALA A 209 -1.80 -6.43 26.51
N ALA A 210 -1.74 -6.81 25.24
CA ALA A 210 -2.09 -8.11 24.70
C ALA A 210 -0.90 -8.77 24.00
N SER A 211 -1.00 -10.07 23.75
CA SER A 211 -0.03 -10.82 22.95
C SER A 211 -0.48 -10.92 21.49
N PHE A 212 0.45 -11.19 20.59
CA PHE A 212 0.15 -11.58 19.22
C PHE A 212 1.12 -12.66 18.74
N THR A 213 0.69 -13.43 17.74
CA THR A 213 1.57 -14.34 16.99
C THR A 213 1.19 -14.30 15.53
N ILE A 214 2.07 -13.75 14.71
CA ILE A 214 1.98 -13.71 13.26
C ILE A 214 2.70 -14.94 12.70
N VAL A 215 2.13 -15.56 11.68
CA VAL A 215 2.72 -16.71 10.97
C VAL A 215 2.88 -16.35 9.50
N MET A 216 4.08 -16.57 8.96
CA MET A 216 4.31 -16.67 7.53
C MET A 216 4.31 -18.16 7.19
N ASP A 217 3.28 -18.60 6.49
CA ASP A 217 3.02 -20.00 6.17
C ASP A 217 3.48 -20.41 4.76
N ASP A 218 3.79 -19.43 3.89
CA ASP A 218 4.51 -19.69 2.65
C ASP A 218 5.94 -20.13 2.96
N LYS A 219 6.22 -21.41 2.82
CA LYS A 219 7.52 -22.01 3.19
C LYS A 219 8.68 -21.52 2.34
N LEU A 220 8.43 -21.18 1.06
CA LEU A 220 9.47 -20.65 0.19
C LEU A 220 9.88 -19.24 0.62
N GLN A 221 8.93 -18.41 0.94
CA GLN A 221 9.19 -17.06 1.43
C GLN A 221 9.79 -17.11 2.84
N SER A 222 9.22 -17.94 3.74
CA SER A 222 9.69 -18.12 5.12
C SER A 222 11.20 -18.45 5.18
N SER A 223 11.68 -19.29 4.28
CA SER A 223 13.09 -19.69 4.23
C SER A 223 14.06 -18.54 3.86
N LYS A 224 13.54 -17.50 3.23
CA LYS A 224 14.30 -16.33 2.76
C LYS A 224 14.26 -15.16 3.74
N ILE A 225 13.38 -15.20 4.75
CA ILE A 225 13.24 -14.10 5.72
C ILE A 225 14.55 -13.90 6.49
N LYS A 226 15.03 -12.67 6.52
CA LYS A 226 16.19 -12.23 7.30
C LYS A 226 15.83 -11.15 8.30
N ASP A 227 14.81 -10.35 7.99
CA ASP A 227 14.36 -9.25 8.84
C ASP A 227 12.87 -9.07 8.72
N TYR A 228 12.28 -8.34 9.65
CA TYR A 228 10.86 -7.98 9.63
C TYR A 228 10.64 -6.62 10.30
N SER A 229 9.61 -5.90 9.85
CA SER A 229 9.07 -4.73 10.54
C SER A 229 7.67 -5.01 11.06
N LEU A 230 7.28 -4.31 12.11
CA LEU A 230 5.97 -4.45 12.74
C LEU A 230 5.30 -3.11 12.89
N ILE A 231 4.00 -3.09 12.62
CA ILE A 231 3.11 -2.00 13.01
C ILE A 231 1.90 -2.58 13.76
N ALA A 232 1.29 -1.77 14.61
CA ALA A 232 0.02 -2.08 15.25
C ALA A 232 -1.07 -1.16 14.71
N ASP A 233 -2.29 -1.67 14.57
CA ASP A 233 -3.47 -0.92 14.16
C ASP A 233 -4.67 -1.32 15.02
N SER A 234 -5.67 -0.46 15.12
CA SER A 234 -6.93 -0.73 15.80
C SER A 234 -8.05 0.10 15.16
N ASP A 235 -9.29 -0.15 15.56
CA ASP A 235 -10.41 0.65 15.04
C ASP A 235 -10.33 2.12 15.46
N GLN A 236 -9.78 2.42 16.67
CA GLN A 236 -9.67 3.78 17.22
C GLN A 236 -8.26 4.35 17.15
N TYR A 237 -7.23 3.50 17.27
CA TYR A 237 -5.84 3.91 17.44
C TYR A 237 -4.95 3.29 16.38
N THR A 238 -3.90 4.02 16.00
CA THR A 238 -2.85 3.51 15.11
C THR A 238 -1.50 3.46 15.83
N SER A 239 -0.51 2.77 15.29
CA SER A 239 0.86 2.82 15.78
C SER A 239 1.55 4.11 15.35
N LYS A 240 2.53 4.54 16.14
CA LYS A 240 3.45 5.62 15.79
C LYS A 240 4.46 5.19 14.74
#